data_cc68e0e3f20fb2d3af079685b12ba9ea
#
_entry.id   cc68e0e3f20fb2d3af079685b12ba9ea
#
_cell.length_a   1.000
_cell.length_b   1.000
_cell.length_c   1.000
_cell.angle_alpha   90.00
_cell.angle_beta   90.00
_cell.angle_gamma   90.00
#
_symmetry.space_group_name_H-M   'P 1'
#
loop_
_entity.id
_entity.type
_entity.pdbx_description
1 polymer ?
#
loop_
_entity_poly.entity_id
_entity_poly.type
_entity_poly.pdbx_seq_one_letter_code
_entity_poly.pdbx_strand_id
1 'polypeptide(L)'
;MRGGGGDPYFPQALQGLSVMADFQQLLQLSQQVQGRLQQLQRDLADQTIEVQVGGGMVRVTLDGRGTVRGLTIDHAAFEGRDEELLADLILSAIAEGQRRAGESLQAEMRKMPSLPLSLPL
;
A
#
# COMPACT_ATOMS: atom_id res chain seq x y z
N MET A 1 -25.59 -46.57 -24.96
CA MET A 1 -25.27 -46.33 -24.52
C MET A 1 -24.56 -45.72 -24.46
N ARG A 2 -24.37 -45.39 -24.28
CA ARG A 2 -23.82 -44.80 -24.09
C ARG A 2 -23.05 -44.91 -23.62
N GLY A 3 -22.78 -45.05 -23.57
CA GLY A 3 -22.24 -45.24 -22.95
C GLY A 3 -21.31 -44.89 -22.68
N GLY A 4 -21.14 -44.95 -23.14
CA GLY A 4 -20.26 -44.63 -22.83
C GLY A 4 -19.87 -43.89 -22.00
N GLY A 5 -19.50 -44.03 -22.08
CA GLY A 5 -19.03 -43.21 -21.47
C GLY A 5 -19.10 -42.88 -20.20
N GLY A 6 -18.95 -43.64 -19.70
CA GLY A 6 -18.91 -43.22 -18.48
C GLY A 6 -20.04 -42.38 -18.16
N ASP A 7 -20.74 -42.62 -17.34
CA ASP A 7 -21.82 -41.71 -17.08
C ASP A 7 -21.32 -40.30 -17.07
N PRO A 8 -21.55 -39.58 -18.10
CA PRO A 8 -21.04 -38.24 -18.15
C PRO A 8 -21.66 -37.31 -17.13
N TYR A 9 -22.80 -37.71 -16.60
CA TYR A 9 -23.50 -36.86 -15.62
C TYR A 9 -22.80 -36.84 -14.28
N PHE A 10 -22.27 -37.96 -13.86
CA PHE A 10 -21.63 -38.01 -12.54
C PHE A 10 -20.38 -37.17 -12.50
N PRO A 11 -19.48 -37.28 -13.46
CA PRO A 11 -18.32 -36.40 -13.45
C PRO A 11 -18.68 -34.93 -13.59
N GLN A 12 -19.71 -34.61 -14.35
CA GLN A 12 -20.15 -33.23 -14.52
C GLN A 12 -20.66 -32.67 -13.22
N ALA A 13 -21.42 -33.44 -12.47
CA ALA A 13 -21.93 -33.00 -11.19
C ALA A 13 -20.79 -32.72 -10.22
N LEU A 14 -19.81 -33.61 -10.19
CA LEU A 14 -18.65 -33.39 -9.35
C LEU A 14 -17.86 -32.17 -9.77
N GLN A 15 -17.72 -31.96 -11.06
CA GLN A 15 -17.02 -30.78 -11.59
C GLN A 15 -17.77 -29.50 -11.20
N GLY A 16 -19.10 -29.52 -11.26
CA GLY A 16 -19.88 -28.38 -10.86
C GLY A 16 -19.70 -28.03 -9.40
N LEU A 17 -19.70 -29.04 -8.55
CA LEU A 17 -19.48 -28.81 -7.13
C LEU A 17 -18.05 -28.29 -6.87
N SER A 18 -17.06 -28.84 -7.56
CA SER A 18 -15.69 -28.39 -7.42
C SER A 18 -15.52 -26.95 -7.89
N VAL A 19 -16.14 -26.58 -9.00
CA VAL A 19 -16.07 -25.22 -9.51
C VAL A 19 -16.71 -24.25 -8.53
N MET A 20 -17.84 -24.62 -7.95
CA MET A 20 -18.49 -23.76 -6.95
C MET A 20 -17.63 -23.60 -5.70
N ALA A 21 -17.02 -24.69 -5.23
CA ALA A 21 -16.13 -24.63 -4.09
C ALA A 21 -14.92 -23.74 -4.38
N ASP A 22 -14.34 -23.87 -5.56
CA ASP A 22 -13.21 -23.05 -5.97
C ASP A 22 -13.61 -21.59 -6.07
N PHE A 23 -14.80 -21.33 -6.59
CA PHE A 23 -15.32 -19.97 -6.69
C PHE A 23 -15.50 -19.35 -5.31
N GLN A 24 -16.05 -20.12 -4.36
CA GLN A 24 -16.19 -19.64 -3.00
C GLN A 24 -14.85 -19.36 -2.34
N GLN A 25 -13.85 -20.21 -2.59
CA GLN A 25 -12.52 -19.98 -2.09
C GLN A 25 -11.92 -18.70 -2.66
N LEU A 26 -12.14 -18.45 -3.96
CA LEU A 26 -11.68 -17.22 -4.60
C LEU A 26 -12.35 -16.00 -3.99
N LEU A 27 -13.65 -16.08 -3.73
CA LEU A 27 -14.37 -14.99 -3.09
C LEU A 27 -13.85 -14.71 -1.69
N GLN A 28 -13.59 -15.75 -0.92
CA GLN A 28 -13.06 -15.62 0.43
C GLN A 28 -11.66 -15.00 0.39
N LEU A 29 -10.83 -15.48 -0.54
CA LEU A 29 -9.48 -14.93 -0.71
C LEU A 29 -9.54 -13.46 -1.10
N SER A 30 -10.43 -13.11 -2.03
CA SER A 30 -10.62 -11.72 -2.45
C SER A 30 -11.01 -10.84 -1.29
N GLN A 31 -11.93 -11.31 -0.44
CA GLN A 31 -12.35 -10.56 0.74
C GLN A 31 -11.21 -10.38 1.72
N GLN A 32 -10.39 -11.42 1.92
CA GLN A 32 -9.23 -11.32 2.80
C GLN A 32 -8.22 -10.31 2.27
N VAL A 33 -7.96 -10.33 0.96
CA VAL A 33 -7.03 -9.39 0.35
C VAL A 33 -7.55 -7.98 0.49
N GLN A 34 -8.84 -7.75 0.23
CA GLN A 34 -9.44 -6.43 0.40
C GLN A 34 -9.34 -5.94 1.83
N GLY A 35 -9.60 -6.83 2.79
CA GLY A 35 -9.48 -6.48 4.19
C GLY A 35 -8.07 -6.10 4.59
N ARG A 36 -7.08 -6.82 4.08
CA ARG A 36 -5.68 -6.50 4.34
C ARG A 36 -5.26 -5.20 3.71
N LEU A 37 -5.72 -4.92 2.49
CA LEU A 37 -5.42 -3.66 1.83
C LEU A 37 -6.03 -2.48 2.59
N GLN A 38 -7.26 -2.63 3.07
CA GLN A 38 -7.88 -1.59 3.88
C GLN A 38 -7.14 -1.37 5.18
N GLN A 39 -6.70 -2.46 5.83
CA GLN A 39 -5.91 -2.35 7.05
C GLN A 39 -4.58 -1.69 6.77
N LEU A 40 -3.91 -2.05 5.67
CA LEU A 40 -2.66 -1.43 5.27
C LEU A 40 -2.83 0.07 5.08
N GLN A 41 -3.89 0.48 4.39
CA GLN A 41 -4.15 1.89 4.17
C GLN A 41 -4.38 2.63 5.48
N ARG A 42 -5.12 2.02 6.41
CA ARG A 42 -5.33 2.62 7.72
C ARG A 42 -4.03 2.74 8.50
N ASP A 43 -3.23 1.68 8.50
CA ASP A 43 -1.97 1.68 9.22
C ASP A 43 -1.02 2.75 8.66
N LEU A 44 -0.97 2.88 7.33
CA LEU A 44 -0.16 3.90 6.70
C LEU A 44 -0.68 5.30 7.00
N ALA A 45 -1.99 5.48 6.98
CA ALA A 45 -2.60 6.78 7.29
C ALA A 45 -2.32 7.22 8.72
N ASP A 46 -2.19 6.26 9.64
CA ASP A 46 -1.93 6.54 11.05
C ASP A 46 -0.45 6.78 11.33
N GLN A 47 0.44 6.46 10.41
CA GLN A 47 1.86 6.72 10.58
C GLN A 47 2.14 8.21 10.45
N THR A 48 3.13 8.66 11.22
CA THR A 48 3.60 10.04 11.15
C THR A 48 5.07 10.02 10.78
N ILE A 49 5.39 10.68 9.69
CA ILE A 49 6.77 10.86 9.23
C ILE A 49 7.09 12.33 9.31
N GLU A 50 8.09 12.68 10.12
CA GLU A 50 8.53 14.06 10.26
C GLU A 50 9.90 14.22 9.63
N VAL A 51 10.02 15.23 8.79
CA VAL A 51 11.29 15.57 8.13
C VAL A 51 11.64 17.01 8.44
N GLN A 52 12.86 17.24 8.84
CA GLN A 52 13.39 18.57 9.09
C GLN A 52 14.56 18.79 8.16
N VAL A 53 14.62 19.97 7.55
CA VAL A 53 15.73 20.37 6.68
C VAL A 53 16.15 21.79 7.04
N GLY A 54 17.36 22.16 6.60
CA GLY A 54 17.86 23.50 6.83
C GLY A 54 18.08 23.83 8.29
N GLY A 55 18.54 22.86 9.09
CA GLY A 55 18.74 23.08 10.52
C GLY A 55 17.44 23.25 11.29
N GLY A 56 16.34 22.71 10.78
CA GLY A 56 15.04 22.82 11.41
C GLY A 56 14.22 24.00 10.92
N MET A 57 14.72 24.76 9.93
CA MET A 57 13.96 25.88 9.38
C MET A 57 12.68 25.44 8.70
N VAL A 58 12.68 24.25 8.10
CA VAL A 58 11.49 23.68 7.46
C VAL A 58 11.23 22.32 8.05
N ARG A 59 10.00 22.08 8.46
CA ARG A 59 9.52 20.80 8.98
C ARG A 59 8.31 20.40 8.22
N VAL A 60 8.30 19.16 7.72
CA VAL A 60 7.16 18.60 7.00
C VAL A 60 6.72 17.35 7.72
N THR A 61 5.42 17.22 7.90
CA THR A 61 4.82 16.04 8.48
C THR A 61 3.99 15.35 7.40
N LEU A 62 4.25 14.06 7.22
CA LEU A 62 3.54 13.25 6.24
C LEU A 62 2.97 12.03 6.94
N ASP A 63 1.97 11.41 6.33
CA ASP A 63 1.57 10.08 6.73
C ASP A 63 2.37 9.02 5.94
N GLY A 64 2.13 7.74 6.25
CA GLY A 64 2.85 6.65 5.60
C GLY A 64 2.50 6.46 4.14
N ARG A 65 1.45 7.13 3.65
CA ARG A 65 1.08 7.11 2.24
C ARG A 65 1.81 8.17 1.43
N GLY A 66 2.58 9.03 2.10
CA GLY A 66 3.28 10.14 1.46
C GLY A 66 2.47 11.40 1.34
N THR A 67 1.30 11.44 1.97
CA THR A 67 0.47 12.64 1.98
C THR A 67 1.04 13.64 2.98
N VAL A 68 1.25 14.87 2.52
CA VAL A 68 1.72 15.94 3.39
C VAL A 68 0.57 16.39 4.27
N ARG A 69 0.78 16.31 5.58
CA ARG A 69 -0.22 16.69 6.59
C ARG A 69 0.03 18.03 7.21
N GLY A 70 1.28 18.44 7.25
CA GLY A 70 1.64 19.70 7.85
C GLY A 70 2.95 20.22 7.31
N LEU A 71 3.08 21.53 7.34
CA LEU A 71 4.29 22.23 6.94
C LEU A 71 4.49 23.35 7.94
N THR A 72 5.66 23.38 8.57
CA THR A 72 6.04 24.45 9.49
C THR A 72 7.32 25.07 8.99
N ILE A 73 7.31 26.38 8.87
CA ILE A 73 8.47 27.16 8.46
C ILE A 73 8.86 28.04 9.64
N ASP A 74 10.10 27.87 10.09
CA ASP A 74 10.62 28.70 11.18
C ASP A 74 10.75 30.13 10.70
N HIS A 75 10.52 31.07 11.61
CA HIS A 75 10.61 32.49 11.31
C HIS A 75 12.01 32.85 10.75
N ALA A 76 13.05 32.21 11.24
CA ALA A 76 14.40 32.45 10.78
C ALA A 76 14.57 32.20 9.28
N ALA A 77 13.72 31.34 8.68
CA ALA A 77 13.81 31.06 7.24
C ALA A 77 13.50 32.29 6.39
N PHE A 78 12.77 33.26 6.95
CA PHE A 78 12.40 34.46 6.22
C PHE A 78 13.42 35.60 6.39
N GLU A 79 14.31 35.48 7.34
CA GLU A 79 15.29 36.55 7.62
C GLU A 79 16.27 36.75 6.48
N GLY A 80 16.63 35.65 5.81
CA GLY A 80 17.57 35.71 4.69
C GLY A 80 16.95 36.22 3.41
N ARG A 81 15.61 36.26 3.33
CA ARG A 81 14.86 36.70 2.14
C ARG A 81 15.27 35.98 0.87
N ASP A 82 15.66 34.69 1.01
CA ASP A 82 16.06 33.87 -0.13
C ASP A 82 14.90 32.91 -0.43
N GLU A 83 14.05 33.35 -1.35
CA GLU A 83 12.87 32.60 -1.71
C GLU A 83 13.21 31.29 -2.41
N GLU A 84 14.25 31.27 -3.23
CA GLU A 84 14.70 30.06 -3.93
C GLU A 84 15.20 29.03 -2.94
N LEU A 85 15.99 29.45 -1.97
CA LEU A 85 16.47 28.54 -0.94
C LEU A 85 15.30 27.94 -0.16
N LEU A 86 14.35 28.77 0.22
CA LEU A 86 13.18 28.30 0.95
C LEU A 86 12.38 27.29 0.14
N ALA A 87 12.15 27.57 -1.14
CA ALA A 87 11.46 26.66 -2.02
C ALA A 87 12.20 25.33 -2.15
N ASP A 88 13.52 25.38 -2.30
CA ASP A 88 14.34 24.16 -2.39
C ASP A 88 14.27 23.34 -1.10
N LEU A 89 14.30 24.01 0.06
CA LEU A 89 14.19 23.33 1.33
C LEU A 89 12.83 22.63 1.47
N ILE A 90 11.76 23.29 1.07
CA ILE A 90 10.42 22.69 1.12
C ILE A 90 10.35 21.47 0.21
N LEU A 91 10.82 21.60 -1.01
CA LEU A 91 10.82 20.48 -1.96
C LEU A 91 11.66 19.31 -1.45
N SER A 92 12.84 19.62 -0.90
CA SER A 92 13.72 18.58 -0.34
C SER A 92 13.06 17.85 0.81
N ALA A 93 12.38 18.58 1.69
CA ALA A 93 11.69 17.98 2.82
C ALA A 93 10.56 17.07 2.38
N ILE A 94 9.77 17.52 1.41
CA ILE A 94 8.67 16.70 0.88
C ILE A 94 9.23 15.45 0.19
N ALA A 95 10.26 15.61 -0.64
CA ALA A 95 10.85 14.49 -1.35
C ALA A 95 11.40 13.44 -0.37
N GLU A 96 12.10 13.90 0.66
CA GLU A 96 12.63 12.99 1.68
C GLU A 96 11.50 12.28 2.44
N GLY A 97 10.45 13.02 2.78
CA GLY A 97 9.29 12.44 3.45
C GLY A 97 8.60 11.38 2.60
N GLN A 98 8.42 11.65 1.31
CA GLN A 98 7.81 10.70 0.40
C GLN A 98 8.69 9.47 0.18
N ARG A 99 10.01 9.66 0.18
CA ARG A 99 10.95 8.54 0.12
C ARG A 99 10.80 7.64 1.33
N ARG A 100 10.70 8.22 2.53
CA ARG A 100 10.50 7.47 3.77
C ARG A 100 9.15 6.78 3.78
N ALA A 101 8.12 7.44 3.24
CA ALA A 101 6.80 6.82 3.11
C ALA A 101 6.86 5.60 2.19
N GLY A 102 7.61 5.68 1.10
CA GLY A 102 7.81 4.54 0.21
C GLY A 102 8.50 3.38 0.90
N GLU A 103 9.51 3.66 1.72
CA GLU A 103 10.16 2.63 2.51
C GLU A 103 9.21 2.00 3.52
N SER A 104 8.39 2.82 4.15
CA SER A 104 7.39 2.35 5.10
C SER A 104 6.38 1.43 4.43
N LEU A 105 5.92 1.80 3.23
CA LEU A 105 5.02 0.96 2.45
C LEU A 105 5.66 -0.38 2.13
N GLN A 106 6.91 -0.38 1.69
CA GLN A 106 7.62 -1.62 1.39
C GLN A 106 7.74 -2.50 2.63
N ALA A 107 8.04 -1.89 3.78
CA ALA A 107 8.14 -2.63 5.02
C ALA A 107 6.81 -3.28 5.40
N GLU A 108 5.71 -2.56 5.23
CA GLU A 108 4.38 -3.11 5.50
C GLU A 108 4.01 -4.21 4.52
N MET A 109 4.38 -4.07 3.26
CA MET A 109 4.14 -5.11 2.26
C MET A 109 4.91 -6.39 2.56
N ARG A 110 6.12 -6.29 3.11
CA ARG A 110 6.89 -7.46 3.50
C ARG A 110 6.24 -8.23 4.64
N LYS A 111 5.47 -7.56 5.48
CA LYS A 111 4.73 -8.20 6.57
C LYS A 111 3.51 -8.95 6.09
N MET A 112 3.05 -8.66 4.88
CA MET A 112 1.91 -9.36 4.32
C MET A 112 2.33 -10.78 3.96
N PRO A 113 1.51 -11.79 4.30
CA PRO A 113 1.83 -13.13 3.88
C PRO A 113 1.84 -13.21 2.36
N SER A 114 2.78 -13.96 1.84
CA SER A 114 2.84 -14.18 0.40
C SER A 114 1.53 -14.83 -0.04
N LEU A 115 0.95 -14.28 -1.09
CA LEU A 115 -0.24 -14.86 -1.66
C LEU A 115 0.09 -16.26 -2.17
N PRO A 116 -0.79 -17.24 -1.93
CA PRO A 116 -0.56 -18.59 -2.41
C PRO A 116 -0.66 -18.72 -3.92
N LEU A 117 -0.81 -17.61 -4.59
CA LEU A 117 -0.88 -17.56 -6.05
C LEU A 117 0.51 -17.31 -6.60
N SER A 118 1.37 -18.29 -6.51
CA SER A 118 2.56 -18.25 -7.32
C SER A 118 2.15 -18.72 -8.71
N LEU A 119 2.01 -17.79 -9.60
CA LEU A 119 1.79 -18.13 -10.99
C LEU A 119 3.08 -18.75 -11.52
N PRO A 120 3.02 -19.96 -12.04
CA PRO A 120 4.17 -20.51 -12.70
C PRO A 120 4.39 -19.75 -14.00
N LEU A 121 5.42 -19.00 -14.01
CA LEU A 121 5.79 -18.26 -15.21
C LEU A 121 6.91 -18.95 -15.96
#